data_95c7828fe7fc6ff1e3d294abea421131
#
_entry.id   95c7828fe7fc6ff1e3d294abea421131
#
_cell.length_a   1.000
_cell.length_b   1.000
_cell.length_c   1.000
_cell.angle_alpha   90.00
_cell.angle_beta   90.00
_cell.angle_gamma   90.00
#
_symmetry.space_group_name_H-M   'P 1'
#
loop_
_entity.id
_entity.type
_entity.pdbx_description
1 polymer ?
#
loop_
_entity_poly.entity_id
_entity_poly.type
_entity_poly.pdbx_seq_one_letter_code
_entity_poly.pdbx_strand_id
1 'polypeptide(L)'
;MLASIFSKTRPFNYLVVGILSLFFFSVKIIALAQPNADWIYYVEQFGLYLLLFASLFVLNFITLKNGLTKGNNYALFLFFVFLLFFSSIFQNKNIIISNFLLLLALRRLISLKSLLQTKEKIFDASFWIFLAALFHFWSIFYIVLVFIAIILHVSKDYRNWIIPFIALFAVTIIFFLANSVLDNSLLSTLLSK
;
A
#
# COMPACT_ATOMS: atom_id res chain seq x y z
N MET A 1 -23.98 -15.16 10.92
CA MET A 1 -22.93 -15.54 11.88
C MET A 1 -21.58 -14.89 11.61
N LEU A 2 -20.99 -14.92 10.38
CA LEU A 2 -19.69 -14.25 10.12
C LEU A 2 -19.71 -12.73 10.38
N ALA A 3 -20.75 -12.04 9.94
CA ALA A 3 -20.89 -10.59 10.16
C ALA A 3 -20.91 -10.21 11.66
N SER A 4 -21.43 -11.07 12.55
CA SER A 4 -21.47 -10.79 13.98
C SER A 4 -20.09 -10.88 14.66
N ILE A 5 -19.18 -11.70 14.13
CA ILE A 5 -17.80 -11.83 14.64
C ILE A 5 -17.03 -10.52 14.41
N PHE A 6 -17.18 -9.92 13.21
CA PHE A 6 -16.49 -8.69 12.82
C PHE A 6 -17.21 -7.40 13.24
N SER A 7 -18.37 -7.50 13.91
CA SER A 7 -19.14 -6.34 14.39
C SER A 7 -18.45 -5.57 15.52
N LYS A 8 -17.52 -6.20 16.23
CA LYS A 8 -16.74 -5.60 17.33
C LYS A 8 -15.25 -5.72 17.03
N THR A 9 -14.46 -4.72 17.44
CA THR A 9 -13.00 -4.77 17.39
C THR A 9 -12.46 -5.72 18.44
N ARG A 10 -12.16 -6.95 18.05
CA ARG A 10 -11.54 -7.95 18.92
C ARG A 10 -10.18 -8.37 18.37
N PRO A 11 -9.15 -8.59 19.22
CA PRO A 11 -7.86 -9.14 18.78
C PRO A 11 -8.00 -10.45 18.02
N PHE A 12 -9.00 -11.25 18.38
CA PHE A 12 -9.32 -12.53 17.74
C PHE A 12 -9.60 -12.39 16.23
N ASN A 13 -10.22 -11.28 15.79
CA ASN A 13 -10.54 -11.06 14.37
C ASN A 13 -9.26 -10.93 13.53
N TYR A 14 -8.21 -10.31 14.08
CA TYR A 14 -6.91 -10.21 13.39
C TYR A 14 -6.23 -11.58 13.27
N LEU A 15 -6.34 -12.38 14.32
CA LEU A 15 -5.78 -13.73 14.35
C LEU A 15 -6.46 -14.62 13.30
N VAL A 16 -7.78 -14.60 13.25
CA VAL A 16 -8.56 -15.36 12.26
C VAL A 16 -8.20 -14.97 10.83
N VAL A 17 -8.20 -13.64 10.53
CA VAL A 17 -7.85 -13.19 9.18
C VAL A 17 -6.39 -13.47 8.86
N GLY A 18 -5.48 -13.34 9.84
CA GLY A 18 -4.06 -13.66 9.68
C GLY A 18 -3.84 -15.14 9.33
N ILE A 19 -4.45 -16.06 10.08
CA ILE A 19 -4.33 -17.51 9.82
C ILE A 19 -4.94 -17.87 8.46
N LEU A 20 -6.13 -17.36 8.16
CA LEU A 20 -6.79 -17.64 6.88
C LEU A 20 -6.00 -17.07 5.69
N SER A 21 -5.46 -15.86 5.82
CA SER A 21 -4.64 -15.26 4.77
C SER A 21 -3.31 -16.02 4.58
N LEU A 22 -2.68 -16.49 5.68
CA LEU A 22 -1.48 -17.30 5.62
C LEU A 22 -1.75 -18.65 4.94
N PHE A 23 -2.83 -19.32 5.31
CA PHE A 23 -3.22 -20.58 4.68
C PHE A 23 -3.46 -20.40 3.18
N PHE A 24 -4.25 -19.40 2.78
CA PHE A 24 -4.54 -19.16 1.37
C PHE A 24 -3.28 -18.77 0.59
N PHE A 25 -2.42 -17.95 1.17
CA PHE A 25 -1.15 -17.55 0.55
C PHE A 25 -0.21 -18.75 0.39
N SER A 26 -0.07 -19.60 1.40
CA SER A 26 0.78 -20.80 1.33
C SER A 26 0.31 -21.77 0.25
N VAL A 27 -1.00 -22.00 0.13
CA VAL A 27 -1.57 -22.83 -0.95
C VAL A 27 -1.22 -22.25 -2.32
N LYS A 28 -1.31 -20.93 -2.48
CA LYS A 28 -0.96 -20.25 -3.73
C LYS A 28 0.53 -20.34 -4.05
N ILE A 29 1.41 -20.16 -3.07
CA ILE A 29 2.86 -20.32 -3.26
C ILE A 29 3.19 -21.72 -3.75
N ILE A 30 2.64 -22.74 -3.10
CA ILE A 30 2.89 -24.15 -3.48
C ILE A 30 2.36 -24.41 -4.90
N ALA A 31 1.18 -23.92 -5.23
CA ALA A 31 0.57 -24.10 -6.55
C ALA A 31 1.33 -23.38 -7.69
N LEU A 32 2.04 -22.29 -7.38
CA LEU A 32 2.78 -21.46 -8.34
C LEU A 32 4.29 -21.75 -8.33
N ALA A 33 4.78 -22.51 -7.35
CA ALA A 33 6.19 -22.84 -7.25
C ALA A 33 6.63 -23.71 -8.43
N GLN A 34 7.79 -23.37 -9.00
CA GLN A 34 8.44 -24.22 -9.99
C GLN A 34 9.05 -25.46 -9.31
N PRO A 35 9.17 -26.60 -10.01
CA PRO A 35 9.72 -27.84 -9.42
C PRO A 35 11.10 -27.70 -8.77
N ASN A 36 11.90 -26.72 -9.22
CA ASN A 36 13.27 -26.47 -8.76
C ASN A 36 13.38 -25.09 -8.05
N ALA A 37 12.33 -24.67 -7.33
CA ALA A 37 12.37 -23.38 -6.62
C ALA A 37 13.43 -23.40 -5.51
N ASP A 38 14.36 -22.43 -5.56
CA ASP A 38 15.38 -22.23 -4.54
C ASP A 38 14.77 -21.73 -3.22
N TRP A 39 15.48 -21.94 -2.12
CA TRP A 39 15.08 -21.43 -0.80
C TRP A 39 14.88 -19.90 -0.81
N ILE A 40 15.65 -19.16 -1.65
CA ILE A 40 15.54 -17.70 -1.83
C ILE A 40 14.13 -17.33 -2.30
N TYR A 41 13.51 -18.11 -3.18
CA TYR A 41 12.14 -17.91 -3.62
C TYR A 41 11.15 -17.93 -2.43
N TYR A 42 11.29 -18.91 -1.53
CA TYR A 42 10.39 -19.01 -0.36
C TYR A 42 10.59 -17.87 0.63
N VAL A 43 11.82 -17.38 0.82
CA VAL A 43 12.13 -16.20 1.64
C VAL A 43 11.49 -14.94 1.03
N GLU A 44 11.61 -14.74 -0.28
CA GLU A 44 10.97 -13.64 -0.99
C GLU A 44 9.45 -13.68 -0.82
N GLN A 45 8.83 -14.84 -1.02
CA GLN A 45 7.39 -15.01 -0.84
C GLN A 45 6.95 -14.74 0.60
N PHE A 46 7.70 -15.19 1.58
CA PHE A 46 7.42 -14.89 2.99
C PHE A 46 7.48 -13.38 3.27
N GLY A 47 8.47 -12.68 2.72
CA GLY A 47 8.56 -11.22 2.80
C GLY A 47 7.33 -10.52 2.19
N LEU A 48 6.86 -10.99 1.03
CA LEU A 48 5.65 -10.46 0.39
C LEU A 48 4.39 -10.72 1.22
N TYR A 49 4.30 -11.90 1.86
CA TYR A 49 3.21 -12.19 2.79
C TYR A 49 3.22 -11.23 3.99
N LEU A 50 4.39 -10.98 4.60
CA LEU A 50 4.50 -10.02 5.70
C LEU A 50 4.06 -8.62 5.28
N LEU A 51 4.42 -8.19 4.08
CA LEU A 51 4.02 -6.89 3.51
C LEU A 51 2.50 -6.81 3.31
N LEU A 52 1.90 -7.88 2.79
CA LEU A 52 0.46 -7.99 2.62
C LEU A 52 -0.27 -7.96 3.97
N PHE A 53 0.26 -8.69 4.95
CA PHE A 53 -0.27 -8.71 6.31
C PHE A 53 -0.15 -7.34 6.98
N ALA A 54 0.98 -6.66 6.80
CA ALA A 54 1.15 -5.26 7.23
C ALA A 54 0.12 -4.33 6.57
N SER A 55 -0.22 -4.56 5.30
CA SER A 55 -1.28 -3.80 4.60
C SER A 55 -2.64 -3.92 5.28
N LEU A 56 -3.00 -5.12 5.76
CA LEU A 56 -4.23 -5.34 6.54
C LEU A 56 -4.22 -4.50 7.83
N PHE A 57 -3.10 -4.46 8.56
CA PHE A 57 -2.99 -3.66 9.78
C PHE A 57 -3.07 -2.17 9.49
N VAL A 58 -2.37 -1.69 8.46
CA VAL A 58 -2.40 -0.27 8.07
C VAL A 58 -3.82 0.14 7.69
N LEU A 59 -4.53 -0.65 6.90
CA LEU A 59 -5.91 -0.38 6.52
C LEU A 59 -6.82 -0.29 7.74
N ASN A 60 -6.74 -1.27 8.64
CA ASN A 60 -7.57 -1.27 9.84
C ASN A 60 -7.21 -0.13 10.79
N PHE A 61 -5.92 0.20 10.92
CA PHE A 61 -5.48 1.37 11.68
C PHE A 61 -6.07 2.67 11.10
N ILE A 62 -6.07 2.84 9.78
CA ILE A 62 -6.65 4.00 9.11
C ILE A 62 -8.13 4.11 9.44
N THR A 63 -8.88 3.02 9.33
CA THR A 63 -10.33 3.02 9.52
C THR A 63 -10.71 3.32 10.97
N LEU A 64 -10.05 2.72 11.94
CA LEU A 64 -10.32 2.92 13.37
C LEU A 64 -9.90 4.30 13.85
N LYS A 65 -8.67 4.72 13.55
CA LYS A 65 -8.12 5.99 14.02
C LYS A 65 -8.91 7.20 13.53
N ASN A 66 -9.42 7.12 12.30
CA ASN A 66 -10.15 8.22 11.68
C ASN A 66 -11.68 8.12 11.87
N GLY A 67 -12.15 7.14 12.63
CA GLY A 67 -13.59 6.96 12.91
C GLY A 67 -14.42 6.65 11.67
N LEU A 68 -13.80 6.05 10.61
CA LEU A 68 -14.50 5.68 9.39
C LEU A 68 -15.47 4.51 9.60
N THR A 69 -15.23 3.72 10.65
CA THR A 69 -16.09 2.61 11.05
C THR A 69 -16.48 2.77 12.52
N LYS A 70 -17.70 2.34 12.89
CA LYS A 70 -18.22 2.41 14.26
C LYS A 70 -17.58 1.33 15.17
N GLY A 71 -16.24 1.28 15.26
CA GLY A 71 -15.55 0.31 16.13
C GLY A 71 -15.75 -1.15 15.70
N ASN A 72 -15.76 -1.43 14.40
CA ASN A 72 -15.88 -2.76 13.82
C ASN A 72 -14.68 -3.08 12.91
N ASN A 73 -14.49 -4.36 12.57
CA ASN A 73 -13.42 -4.85 11.72
C ASN A 73 -13.91 -5.26 10.32
N TYR A 74 -15.01 -4.68 9.84
CA TYR A 74 -15.54 -5.02 8.50
C TYR A 74 -14.58 -4.64 7.36
N ALA A 75 -13.82 -3.55 7.50
CA ALA A 75 -12.84 -3.15 6.51
C ALA A 75 -11.74 -4.21 6.33
N LEU A 76 -11.26 -4.81 7.43
CA LEU A 76 -10.29 -5.88 7.43
C LEU A 76 -10.85 -7.15 6.75
N PHE A 77 -12.09 -7.52 7.09
CA PHE A 77 -12.76 -8.66 6.46
C PHE A 77 -12.97 -8.43 4.96
N LEU A 78 -13.45 -7.26 4.56
CA LEU A 78 -13.68 -6.90 3.17
C LEU A 78 -12.38 -6.95 2.36
N PHE A 79 -11.29 -6.39 2.88
CA PHE A 79 -9.99 -6.44 2.21
C PHE A 79 -9.53 -7.88 2.01
N PHE A 80 -9.67 -8.73 3.02
CA PHE A 80 -9.35 -10.16 2.91
C PHE A 80 -10.21 -10.85 1.83
N VAL A 81 -11.51 -10.60 1.79
CA VAL A 81 -12.41 -11.12 0.76
C VAL A 81 -11.98 -10.68 -0.64
N PHE A 82 -11.61 -9.41 -0.83
CA PHE A 82 -11.07 -8.93 -2.10
C PHE A 82 -9.79 -9.64 -2.50
N LEU A 83 -8.88 -9.92 -1.55
CA LEU A 83 -7.67 -10.70 -1.84
C LEU A 83 -7.98 -12.11 -2.33
N LEU A 84 -9.03 -12.75 -1.81
CA LEU A 84 -9.47 -14.06 -2.28
C LEU A 84 -9.99 -14.01 -3.72
N PHE A 85 -10.81 -13.01 -4.06
CA PHE A 85 -11.36 -12.85 -5.40
C PHE A 85 -10.30 -12.51 -6.45
N PHE A 86 -9.36 -11.62 -6.10
CA PHE A 86 -8.30 -11.16 -7.01
C PHE A 86 -6.98 -11.90 -6.76
N SER A 87 -7.03 -13.22 -6.78
CA SER A 87 -5.85 -14.07 -6.49
C SER A 87 -4.67 -13.88 -7.45
N SER A 88 -4.88 -13.27 -8.62
CA SER A 88 -3.80 -12.89 -9.56
C SER A 88 -2.82 -11.85 -8.96
N ILE A 89 -3.21 -11.12 -7.93
CA ILE A 89 -2.34 -10.18 -7.21
C ILE A 89 -1.12 -10.89 -6.62
N PHE A 90 -1.26 -12.15 -6.19
CA PHE A 90 -0.16 -12.94 -5.61
C PHE A 90 0.92 -13.33 -6.61
N GLN A 91 0.65 -13.23 -7.91
CA GLN A 91 1.62 -13.53 -8.97
C GLN A 91 2.55 -12.34 -9.25
N ASN A 92 2.17 -11.13 -8.83
CA ASN A 92 2.91 -9.93 -9.15
C ASN A 92 3.35 -9.18 -7.90
N LYS A 93 4.61 -9.41 -7.50
CA LYS A 93 5.22 -8.77 -6.33
C LYS A 93 5.12 -7.23 -6.35
N ASN A 94 5.21 -6.63 -7.54
CA ASN A 94 5.19 -5.18 -7.69
C ASN A 94 3.82 -4.60 -7.29
N ILE A 95 2.73 -5.33 -7.54
CA ILE A 95 1.38 -4.89 -7.14
C ILE A 95 1.26 -4.91 -5.60
N ILE A 96 1.80 -5.93 -4.93
CA ILE A 96 1.77 -6.03 -3.45
C ILE A 96 2.54 -4.87 -2.82
N ILE A 97 3.75 -4.60 -3.32
CA ILE A 97 4.59 -3.49 -2.82
C ILE A 97 3.89 -2.15 -3.07
N SER A 98 3.40 -1.92 -4.29
CA SER A 98 2.70 -0.69 -4.64
C SER A 98 1.45 -0.47 -3.79
N ASN A 99 0.64 -1.51 -3.55
CA ASN A 99 -0.53 -1.43 -2.69
C ASN A 99 -0.19 -0.99 -1.25
N PHE A 100 0.88 -1.55 -0.67
CA PHE A 100 1.32 -1.14 0.66
C PHE A 100 1.70 0.34 0.71
N LEU A 101 2.48 0.82 -0.28
CA LEU A 101 2.88 2.23 -0.38
C LEU A 101 1.67 3.15 -0.56
N LEU A 102 0.69 2.75 -1.38
CA LEU A 102 -0.56 3.50 -1.55
C LEU A 102 -1.38 3.58 -0.26
N LEU A 103 -1.39 2.53 0.57
CA LEU A 103 -2.03 2.60 1.89
C LEU A 103 -1.32 3.58 2.84
N LEU A 104 0.02 3.67 2.78
CA LEU A 104 0.76 4.67 3.54
C LEU A 104 0.42 6.10 3.07
N ALA A 105 0.29 6.31 1.75
CA ALA A 105 -0.17 7.58 1.19
C ALA A 105 -1.59 7.92 1.67
N LEU A 106 -2.52 6.97 1.59
CA LEU A 106 -3.90 7.15 2.02
C LEU A 106 -3.99 7.51 3.50
N ARG A 107 -3.18 6.88 4.35
CA ARG A 107 -3.07 7.22 5.76
C ARG A 107 -2.73 8.69 5.98
N ARG A 108 -1.78 9.23 5.20
CA ARG A 108 -1.38 10.64 5.28
C ARG A 108 -2.49 11.57 4.76
N LEU A 109 -3.13 11.23 3.65
CA LEU A 109 -4.22 12.01 3.07
C LEU A 109 -5.41 12.15 4.02
N ILE A 110 -5.87 11.06 4.61
CA ILE A 110 -7.00 11.10 5.55
C ILE A 110 -6.64 11.91 6.81
N SER A 111 -5.38 11.87 7.25
CA SER A 111 -4.91 12.65 8.40
C SER A 111 -4.82 14.16 8.15
N LEU A 112 -4.96 14.64 6.89
CA LEU A 112 -5.03 16.09 6.57
C LEU A 112 -6.20 16.79 7.25
N LYS A 113 -7.28 16.07 7.55
CA LYS A 113 -8.44 16.58 8.30
C LYS A 113 -8.06 17.27 9.61
N SER A 114 -6.96 16.89 10.25
CA SER A 114 -6.51 17.50 11.50
C SER A 114 -5.86 18.87 11.35
N LEU A 115 -5.55 19.30 10.12
CA LEU A 115 -4.87 20.55 9.74
C LEU A 115 -3.49 20.76 10.43
N LEU A 116 -2.97 19.77 11.11
CA LEU A 116 -1.64 19.80 11.72
C LEU A 116 -0.61 19.32 10.71
N GLN A 117 0.52 20.03 10.57
CA GLN A 117 1.63 19.67 9.68
C GLN A 117 1.17 19.34 8.25
N THR A 118 0.33 20.19 7.69
CA THR A 118 -0.35 19.94 6.40
C THR A 118 0.64 19.74 5.26
N LYS A 119 1.72 20.53 5.21
CA LYS A 119 2.73 20.49 4.15
C LYS A 119 3.49 19.16 4.15
N GLU A 120 3.89 18.70 5.33
CA GLU A 120 4.57 17.42 5.51
C GLU A 120 3.68 16.25 5.07
N LYS A 121 2.41 16.28 5.44
CA LYS A 121 1.45 15.23 5.06
C LYS A 121 1.19 15.17 3.57
N ILE A 122 1.11 16.32 2.89
CA ILE A 122 0.97 16.39 1.43
C ILE A 122 2.22 15.84 0.76
N PHE A 123 3.41 16.25 1.25
CA PHE A 123 4.69 15.74 0.74
C PHE A 123 4.78 14.24 0.89
N ASP A 124 4.57 13.71 2.11
CA ASP A 124 4.65 12.28 2.40
C ASP A 124 3.66 11.47 1.53
N ALA A 125 2.41 11.94 1.41
CA ALA A 125 1.42 11.26 0.59
C ALA A 125 1.83 11.20 -0.89
N SER A 126 2.28 12.32 -1.45
CA SER A 126 2.76 12.40 -2.82
C SER A 126 4.01 11.55 -3.04
N PHE A 127 4.95 11.58 -2.08
CA PHE A 127 6.17 10.79 -2.10
C PHE A 127 5.86 9.28 -2.17
N TRP A 128 4.97 8.77 -1.31
CA TRP A 128 4.57 7.37 -1.32
C TRP A 128 3.86 6.96 -2.62
N ILE A 129 3.04 7.84 -3.22
CA ILE A 129 2.37 7.58 -4.50
C ILE A 129 3.40 7.47 -5.64
N PHE A 130 4.34 8.43 -5.74
CA PHE A 130 5.37 8.38 -6.78
C PHE A 130 6.32 7.19 -6.59
N LEU A 131 6.64 6.84 -5.35
CA LEU A 131 7.41 5.64 -5.06
C LEU A 131 6.63 4.37 -5.46
N ALA A 132 5.33 4.31 -5.21
CA ALA A 132 4.47 3.21 -5.65
C ALA A 132 4.42 3.09 -7.18
N ALA A 133 4.44 4.22 -7.89
CA ALA A 133 4.43 4.26 -9.34
C ALA A 133 5.70 3.64 -9.98
N LEU A 134 6.84 3.63 -9.27
CA LEU A 134 8.05 2.93 -9.74
C LEU A 134 7.85 1.41 -9.80
N PHE A 135 7.04 0.85 -8.89
CA PHE A 135 6.72 -0.58 -8.89
C PHE A 135 5.56 -0.92 -9.81
N HIS A 136 4.53 -0.08 -9.83
CA HIS A 136 3.34 -0.26 -10.65
C HIS A 136 2.90 1.08 -11.23
N PHE A 137 3.15 1.28 -12.52
CA PHE A 137 2.96 2.57 -13.22
C PHE A 137 1.57 3.19 -12.99
N TRP A 138 0.50 2.41 -13.04
CA TRP A 138 -0.87 2.89 -12.86
C TRP A 138 -1.14 3.54 -11.50
N SER A 139 -0.26 3.31 -10.51
CA SER A 139 -0.36 3.95 -9.20
C SER A 139 -0.19 5.47 -9.25
N ILE A 140 0.36 6.02 -10.32
CA ILE A 140 0.50 7.48 -10.50
C ILE A 140 -0.85 8.19 -10.51
N PHE A 141 -1.93 7.53 -10.96
CA PHE A 141 -3.27 8.13 -10.97
C PHE A 141 -3.80 8.45 -9.57
N TYR A 142 -3.27 7.83 -8.53
CA TYR A 142 -3.63 8.16 -7.14
C TYR A 142 -3.20 9.57 -6.73
N ILE A 143 -2.33 10.25 -7.51
CA ILE A 143 -1.98 11.66 -7.28
C ILE A 143 -3.22 12.58 -7.33
N VAL A 144 -4.26 12.20 -8.07
CA VAL A 144 -5.55 12.90 -8.12
C VAL A 144 -6.16 13.02 -6.72
N LEU A 145 -6.02 11.98 -5.88
CA LEU A 145 -6.52 12.01 -4.50
C LEU A 145 -5.78 13.06 -3.65
N VAL A 146 -4.50 13.32 -3.93
CA VAL A 146 -3.73 14.39 -3.25
C VAL A 146 -4.34 15.74 -3.59
N PHE A 147 -4.59 16.02 -4.86
CA PHE A 147 -5.20 17.28 -5.28
C PHE A 147 -6.61 17.45 -4.73
N ILE A 148 -7.42 16.41 -4.73
CA ILE A 148 -8.75 16.43 -4.09
C ILE A 148 -8.62 16.75 -2.60
N ALA A 149 -7.68 16.12 -1.88
CA ALA A 149 -7.46 16.37 -0.46
C ALA A 149 -7.00 17.82 -0.20
N ILE A 150 -6.15 18.39 -1.07
CA ILE A 150 -5.74 19.81 -1.00
C ILE A 150 -6.96 20.72 -1.16
N ILE A 151 -7.80 20.47 -2.18
CA ILE A 151 -9.02 21.26 -2.44
C ILE A 151 -9.95 21.24 -1.22
N LEU A 152 -10.16 20.08 -0.63
CA LEU A 152 -11.11 19.91 0.46
C LEU A 152 -10.65 20.50 1.80
N HIS A 153 -9.34 20.51 2.06
CA HIS A 153 -8.85 20.82 3.41
C HIS A 153 -7.98 22.09 3.48
N VAL A 154 -7.15 22.37 2.46
CA VAL A 154 -6.06 23.36 2.56
C VAL A 154 -5.86 24.19 1.28
N SER A 155 -6.90 24.38 0.49
CA SER A 155 -6.86 25.07 -0.81
C SER A 155 -6.43 26.54 -0.73
N LYS A 156 -6.58 27.19 0.43
CA LYS A 156 -6.29 28.63 0.62
C LYS A 156 -4.81 28.98 0.49
N ASP A 157 -3.89 28.06 0.77
CA ASP A 157 -2.46 28.27 0.66
C ASP A 157 -1.94 27.69 -0.67
N TYR A 158 -1.58 28.58 -1.62
CA TYR A 158 -1.05 28.18 -2.92
C TYR A 158 0.22 27.31 -2.83
N ARG A 159 0.98 27.42 -1.74
CA ARG A 159 2.18 26.62 -1.51
C ARG A 159 1.88 25.12 -1.44
N ASN A 160 0.68 24.75 -0.99
CA ASN A 160 0.28 23.36 -0.89
C ASN A 160 0.17 22.67 -2.27
N TRP A 161 -0.12 23.44 -3.33
CA TRP A 161 -0.24 22.95 -4.71
C TRP A 161 1.10 22.61 -5.34
N ILE A 162 2.20 23.21 -4.85
CA ILE A 162 3.55 23.01 -5.37
C ILE A 162 4.17 21.75 -4.73
N ILE A 163 3.77 21.37 -3.53
CA ILE A 163 4.38 20.29 -2.76
C ILE A 163 4.38 18.94 -3.51
N PRO A 164 3.31 18.50 -4.21
CA PRO A 164 3.34 17.25 -4.97
C PRO A 164 4.44 17.22 -6.03
N PHE A 165 4.73 18.35 -6.68
CA PHE A 165 5.81 18.45 -7.67
C PHE A 165 7.18 18.34 -7.03
N ILE A 166 7.37 18.89 -5.82
CA ILE A 166 8.61 18.74 -5.05
C ILE A 166 8.82 17.27 -4.68
N ALA A 167 7.75 16.56 -4.29
CA ALA A 167 7.82 15.13 -3.99
C ALA A 167 8.16 14.29 -5.23
N LEU A 168 7.60 14.61 -6.39
CA LEU A 168 7.94 13.98 -7.66
C LEU A 168 9.44 14.14 -7.96
N PHE A 169 9.96 15.37 -7.82
CA PHE A 169 11.37 15.65 -8.06
C PHE A 169 12.27 14.87 -7.10
N ALA A 170 11.90 14.80 -5.81
CA ALA A 170 12.64 14.04 -4.82
C ALA A 170 12.71 12.53 -5.17
N VAL A 171 11.57 11.92 -5.55
CA VAL A 171 11.54 10.51 -5.97
C VAL A 171 12.36 10.28 -7.24
N THR A 172 12.32 11.21 -8.18
CA THR A 172 13.11 11.13 -9.42
C THR A 172 14.61 11.15 -9.12
N ILE A 173 15.07 12.03 -8.23
CA ILE A 173 16.47 12.07 -7.81
C ILE A 173 16.88 10.76 -7.13
N ILE A 174 16.07 10.25 -6.19
CA ILE A 174 16.34 8.97 -5.51
C ILE A 174 16.44 7.83 -6.52
N PHE A 175 15.54 7.81 -7.51
CA PHE A 175 15.55 6.79 -8.55
C PHE A 175 16.84 6.84 -9.39
N PHE A 176 17.28 8.03 -9.84
CA PHE A 176 18.50 8.17 -10.60
C PHE A 176 19.76 7.80 -9.79
N LEU A 177 19.81 8.19 -8.52
CA LEU A 177 20.89 7.78 -7.62
C LEU A 177 20.94 6.27 -7.43
N ALA A 178 19.79 5.64 -7.16
CA ALA A 178 19.71 4.19 -7.03
C ALA A 178 20.12 3.47 -8.32
N ASN A 179 19.68 3.97 -9.47
CA ASN A 179 20.06 3.41 -10.77
C ASN A 179 21.56 3.53 -11.06
N SER A 180 22.19 4.64 -10.65
CA SER A 180 23.64 4.83 -10.80
C SER A 180 24.45 3.86 -9.94
N VAL A 181 23.98 3.56 -8.73
CA VAL A 181 24.61 2.59 -7.82
C VAL A 181 24.46 1.15 -8.31
N LEU A 182 23.35 0.83 -9.01
CA LEU A 182 23.02 -0.51 -9.51
C LEU A 182 23.38 -0.70 -11.00
N ASP A 183 24.40 -0.03 -11.48
CA ASP A 183 24.96 -0.15 -12.84
C ASP A 183 23.89 -0.07 -13.97
N ASN A 184 22.96 0.88 -13.84
CA ASN A 184 21.88 1.13 -14.78
C ASN A 184 20.88 -0.02 -15.00
N SER A 185 20.87 -1.01 -14.12
CA SER A 185 19.98 -2.18 -14.23
C SER A 185 18.51 -1.83 -13.99
N LEU A 186 18.22 -0.80 -13.18
CA LEU A 186 16.84 -0.38 -12.86
C LEU A 186 16.13 0.26 -14.07
N LEU A 187 16.83 1.07 -14.86
CA LEU A 187 16.28 1.67 -16.08
C LEU A 187 15.88 0.61 -17.08
N SER A 188 16.72 -0.39 -17.31
CA SER A 188 16.41 -1.49 -18.23
C SER A 188 15.20 -2.29 -17.78
N THR A 189 15.05 -2.54 -16.47
CA THR A 189 13.89 -3.28 -15.93
C THR A 189 12.59 -2.48 -15.98
N LEU A 190 12.63 -1.15 -15.92
CA LEU A 190 11.43 -0.31 -16.08
C LEU A 190 11.01 -0.18 -17.53
N LEU A 191 11.95 -0.09 -18.47
CA LEU A 191 11.66 0.03 -19.90
C LEU A 191 11.19 -1.29 -20.51
N SER A 192 11.46 -2.42 -19.88
CA SER A 192 11.03 -3.75 -20.32
C SER A 192 9.63 -4.16 -19.84
N LYS A 193 8.94 -3.31 -19.07
CA LYS A 193 7.57 -3.52 -18.56
C LYS A 193 6.54 -2.74 -19.35
#